data_75690076b955d28990c99fed165fa039
#
_entry.id   75690076b955d28990c99fed165fa039
#
_cell.length_a   1.000
_cell.length_b   1.000
_cell.length_c   1.000
_cell.angle_alpha   90.00
_cell.angle_beta   90.00
_cell.angle_gamma   90.00
#
_symmetry.space_group_name_H-M   'P 1'
#
loop_
_entity.id
_entity.type
_entity.pdbx_description
1 polymer ?
#
loop_
_entity_poly.entity_id
_entity_poly.type
_entity_poly.pdbx_seq_one_letter_code
_entity_poly.pdbx_strand_id
1 'polypeptide(L)'
;MFEEQKRTRVLPGLAAVACALVCSSGLAGRGVVIGAQARGRGAEQGADATVTPKAAAPIDLTGYWVSVVTQDWRWRMVTPARGDYESVPITLEAKRVGDAWDPARDEAAGEQCRAYGAAAIMAVPTRLHITWQDDSTLKVETDAGTQTRVLHFGGVKPQAGDATWQGESIAEWQGGRRGRGRAPTGGSLKTVTTNLRPGYLRKNGVPYSENAVLTEYWDLGTERNGDQWVTITSTVEDAKYLRLPYVTALHFKKESDGAKWDPTPCTAR
;
A
#
# COMPACT_ATOMS: atom_id res chain seq x y z
N MET A 1 -22.15 51.24 -9.73
CA MET A 1 -21.28 52.31 -9.20
C MET A 1 -19.98 51.63 -8.82
N PHE A 2 -19.02 51.81 -9.68
CA PHE A 2 -17.53 51.77 -9.53
C PHE A 2 -16.94 50.44 -9.00
N GLU A 3 -15.84 49.90 -9.55
CA GLU A 3 -14.94 50.34 -10.62
C GLU A 3 -14.07 49.15 -11.04
N GLU A 4 -13.88 49.05 -12.30
CA GLU A 4 -13.00 48.14 -13.00
C GLU A 4 -11.52 48.63 -12.82
N GLN A 5 -10.59 47.75 -12.50
CA GLN A 5 -9.17 48.05 -12.71
C GLN A 5 -8.42 46.90 -13.40
N LYS A 6 -8.29 47.12 -14.69
CA LYS A 6 -7.26 46.54 -15.58
C LYS A 6 -5.87 47.05 -15.21
N ARG A 7 -4.88 46.22 -15.38
CA ARG A 7 -3.48 46.50 -15.90
C ARG A 7 -2.54 45.40 -15.37
N THR A 8 -1.51 44.93 -16.02
CA THR A 8 -0.91 45.12 -17.34
C THR A 8 0.10 43.98 -17.51
N ARG A 9 0.23 43.48 -18.72
CA ARG A 9 1.30 42.54 -19.17
C ARG A 9 2.65 43.26 -19.17
N VAL A 10 3.72 42.54 -18.74
CA VAL A 10 5.09 42.83 -19.20
C VAL A 10 5.84 41.50 -19.35
N LEU A 11 6.17 41.15 -20.58
CA LEU A 11 7.35 40.42 -21.00
C LEU A 11 8.35 41.48 -21.49
N PRO A 12 9.67 41.35 -21.32
CA PRO A 12 10.55 40.64 -22.19
C PRO A 12 11.78 40.06 -21.44
N GLY A 13 12.68 39.32 -21.94
CA GLY A 13 13.45 39.34 -23.13
C GLY A 13 14.46 38.20 -23.14
N LEU A 14 14.74 37.74 -24.32
CA LEU A 14 15.85 36.88 -24.70
C LEU A 14 17.22 37.54 -24.41
N ALA A 15 18.20 36.71 -23.99
CA ALA A 15 19.62 37.01 -24.21
C ALA A 15 20.35 35.72 -24.57
N ALA A 16 20.63 35.57 -25.85
CA ALA A 16 21.59 34.64 -26.40
C ALA A 16 23.00 35.20 -26.18
N VAL A 17 23.92 34.40 -25.68
CA VAL A 17 25.37 34.68 -25.74
C VAL A 17 26.07 33.51 -26.39
N ALA A 18 26.54 33.74 -27.60
CA ALA A 18 27.53 32.96 -28.31
C ALA A 18 28.92 33.49 -28.01
N CYS A 19 29.87 32.60 -27.73
CA CYS A 19 31.33 32.89 -27.85
C CYS A 19 32.05 31.58 -28.11
N ALA A 20 32.44 31.32 -29.29
CA ALA A 20 33.67 31.63 -29.99
C ALA A 20 34.81 30.64 -29.69
N LEU A 21 35.10 29.88 -30.74
CA LEU A 21 36.30 29.05 -30.94
C LEU A 21 37.59 29.88 -30.88
N VAL A 22 38.59 29.31 -30.22
CA VAL A 22 40.01 29.69 -30.54
C VAL A 22 40.79 28.41 -30.75
N CYS A 23 41.19 28.19 -31.99
CA CYS A 23 42.27 27.29 -32.40
C CYS A 23 43.61 27.91 -32.05
N SER A 24 44.53 27.15 -31.51
CA SER A 24 45.96 27.43 -31.67
C SER A 24 46.74 26.13 -31.73
N SER A 25 47.37 26.00 -32.86
CA SER A 25 48.32 24.98 -33.29
C SER A 25 49.72 25.21 -32.69
N GLY A 26 50.41 24.07 -32.47
CA GLY A 26 51.87 24.01 -32.62
C GLY A 26 52.64 23.54 -31.40
N LEU A 27 53.27 22.43 -31.36
CA LEU A 27 54.70 22.13 -31.65
C LEU A 27 55.06 20.71 -31.25
N ALA A 28 55.82 20.11 -32.12
CA ALA A 28 56.38 18.79 -31.95
C ALA A 28 57.48 18.75 -30.89
N GLY A 29 57.44 17.78 -30.00
CA GLY A 29 58.49 17.44 -29.05
C GLY A 29 58.65 15.90 -29.02
N ARG A 30 59.78 15.43 -29.56
CA ARG A 30 60.23 14.03 -29.41
C ARG A 30 60.55 13.75 -27.95
N GLY A 31 59.95 12.75 -27.35
CA GLY A 31 60.22 12.31 -25.97
C GLY A 31 59.98 10.81 -25.83
N VAL A 32 61.03 10.09 -25.77
CA VAL A 32 61.35 8.79 -25.09
C VAL A 32 60.16 7.96 -24.64
N VAL A 33 60.00 6.79 -25.30
CA VAL A 33 59.14 5.68 -24.90
C VAL A 33 59.77 4.97 -23.69
N ILE A 34 59.26 5.19 -22.49
CA ILE A 34 59.48 4.30 -21.35
C ILE A 34 58.25 3.40 -21.24
N GLY A 35 58.42 2.14 -21.58
CA GLY A 35 57.40 1.13 -21.44
C GLY A 35 57.02 0.93 -19.96
N ALA A 36 55.91 1.49 -19.53
CA ALA A 36 55.21 1.12 -18.30
C ALA A 36 54.22 -0.01 -18.64
N GLN A 37 54.56 -1.23 -18.25
CA GLN A 37 53.61 -2.34 -18.25
C GLN A 37 52.49 -1.99 -17.25
N ALA A 38 51.39 -1.48 -17.71
CA ALA A 38 50.15 -1.42 -16.96
C ALA A 38 49.67 -2.87 -16.71
N ARG A 39 49.91 -3.37 -15.51
CA ARG A 39 49.21 -4.52 -14.96
C ARG A 39 47.74 -4.16 -14.97
N GLY A 40 46.99 -4.69 -15.91
CA GLY A 40 45.54 -4.65 -15.91
C GLY A 40 45.04 -5.35 -14.65
N ARG A 41 44.72 -4.55 -13.59
CA ARG A 41 43.77 -4.99 -12.59
C ARG A 41 42.42 -5.00 -13.30
N GLY A 42 41.98 -6.19 -13.70
CA GLY A 42 40.60 -6.43 -14.01
C GLY A 42 39.79 -6.02 -12.76
N ALA A 43 39.19 -4.83 -12.83
CA ALA A 43 38.09 -4.52 -11.97
C ALA A 43 36.95 -5.44 -12.48
N GLU A 44 36.81 -6.61 -11.84
CA GLU A 44 35.52 -7.27 -11.80
C GLU A 44 34.57 -6.22 -11.19
N GLN A 45 33.83 -5.54 -12.06
CA GLN A 45 32.62 -4.88 -11.68
C GLN A 45 31.69 -5.97 -11.18
N GLY A 46 31.78 -6.25 -9.85
CA GLY A 46 30.76 -6.99 -9.17
C GLY A 46 29.44 -6.32 -9.50
N ALA A 47 28.54 -7.02 -10.21
CA ALA A 47 27.18 -6.59 -10.40
C ALA A 47 26.68 -6.18 -9.01
N ASP A 48 26.30 -4.92 -8.87
CA ASP A 48 25.73 -4.38 -7.65
C ASP A 48 24.48 -5.25 -7.36
N ALA A 49 24.62 -6.18 -6.42
CA ALA A 49 23.53 -7.10 -6.09
C ALA A 49 22.40 -6.20 -5.58
N THR A 50 21.38 -6.01 -6.39
CA THR A 50 20.22 -5.21 -6.03
C THR A 50 19.62 -5.80 -4.76
N VAL A 51 19.66 -5.02 -3.67
CA VAL A 51 19.12 -5.44 -2.36
C VAL A 51 17.65 -5.78 -2.53
N THR A 52 17.27 -7.02 -2.19
CA THR A 52 15.88 -7.46 -2.34
C THR A 52 14.96 -6.67 -1.39
N PRO A 53 13.67 -6.51 -1.71
CA PRO A 53 12.71 -5.86 -0.84
C PRO A 53 12.66 -6.44 0.57
N LYS A 54 12.79 -7.75 0.72
CA LYS A 54 12.88 -8.44 2.01
C LYS A 54 14.12 -8.03 2.79
N ALA A 55 15.28 -8.01 2.13
CA ALA A 55 16.54 -7.60 2.77
C ALA A 55 16.60 -6.08 3.04
N ALA A 56 15.82 -5.29 2.31
CA ALA A 56 15.71 -3.83 2.48
C ALA A 56 14.66 -3.43 3.52
N ALA A 57 13.88 -4.37 4.06
CA ALA A 57 12.78 -4.09 4.97
C ALA A 57 13.25 -3.29 6.19
N PRO A 58 12.70 -2.08 6.43
CA PRO A 58 13.08 -1.26 7.59
C PRO A 58 12.37 -1.70 8.87
N ILE A 59 11.30 -2.49 8.74
CA ILE A 59 10.48 -3.05 9.81
C ILE A 59 10.18 -4.51 9.51
N ASP A 60 10.01 -5.32 10.54
CA ASP A 60 9.61 -6.73 10.41
C ASP A 60 8.14 -6.90 10.79
N LEU A 61 7.31 -7.10 9.77
CA LEU A 61 5.87 -7.34 9.92
C LEU A 61 5.52 -8.83 10.05
N THR A 62 6.49 -9.75 9.95
CA THR A 62 6.22 -11.19 9.94
C THR A 62 5.70 -11.70 11.28
N GLY A 63 4.98 -12.82 11.26
CA GLY A 63 4.43 -13.48 12.43
C GLY A 63 2.92 -13.34 12.57
N TYR A 64 2.42 -13.59 13.77
CA TYR A 64 1.00 -13.59 14.09
C TYR A 64 0.60 -12.29 14.79
N TRP A 65 -0.55 -11.77 14.42
CA TRP A 65 -1.11 -10.52 14.92
C TRP A 65 -2.59 -10.67 15.21
N VAL A 66 -3.07 -10.09 16.28
CA VAL A 66 -4.49 -10.08 16.60
C VAL A 66 -5.06 -8.67 16.53
N SER A 67 -6.20 -8.51 15.89
CA SER A 67 -6.91 -7.25 15.81
C SER A 67 -7.33 -6.78 17.21
N VAL A 68 -7.03 -5.51 17.53
CA VAL A 68 -7.50 -4.84 18.75
C VAL A 68 -8.48 -3.76 18.34
N VAL A 69 -9.76 -4.00 18.61
CA VAL A 69 -10.83 -3.10 18.19
C VAL A 69 -10.94 -1.95 19.18
N THR A 70 -10.31 -0.81 18.85
CA THR A 70 -10.33 0.41 19.69
C THR A 70 -11.28 1.46 19.16
N GLN A 71 -11.54 1.44 17.84
CA GLN A 71 -12.40 2.39 17.16
C GLN A 71 -13.43 1.69 16.32
N ASP A 72 -14.52 2.35 16.06
CA ASP A 72 -15.64 1.82 15.26
C ASP A 72 -16.16 0.46 15.80
N TRP A 73 -15.94 0.17 17.10
CA TRP A 73 -16.26 -1.12 17.72
C TRP A 73 -17.73 -1.50 17.52
N ARG A 74 -18.64 -0.54 17.51
CA ARG A 74 -20.06 -0.72 17.28
C ARG A 74 -20.36 -1.36 15.91
N TRP A 75 -19.57 -1.02 14.89
CA TRP A 75 -19.76 -1.50 13.52
C TRP A 75 -18.81 -2.64 13.13
N ARG A 76 -17.83 -2.93 13.98
CA ARG A 76 -16.84 -3.98 13.75
C ARG A 76 -17.13 -5.26 14.53
N MET A 77 -17.55 -5.12 15.80
CA MET A 77 -17.81 -6.26 16.69
C MET A 77 -19.18 -6.91 16.44
N VAL A 78 -20.12 -6.19 15.86
CA VAL A 78 -21.45 -6.67 15.51
C VAL A 78 -21.76 -6.22 14.09
N THR A 79 -22.40 -7.09 13.30
CA THR A 79 -22.90 -6.66 11.98
C THR A 79 -23.91 -5.53 12.16
N PRO A 80 -23.66 -4.34 11.58
CA PRO A 80 -24.56 -3.21 11.71
C PRO A 80 -25.92 -3.49 11.07
N ALA A 81 -26.94 -2.80 11.53
CA ALA A 81 -28.24 -2.88 10.89
C ALA A 81 -28.20 -2.29 9.46
N ARG A 82 -29.08 -2.76 8.59
CA ARG A 82 -29.32 -2.12 7.30
C ARG A 82 -29.73 -0.66 7.55
N GLY A 83 -29.17 0.29 6.80
CA GLY A 83 -29.40 1.71 6.99
C GLY A 83 -28.44 2.42 7.96
N ASP A 84 -27.68 1.68 8.75
CA ASP A 84 -26.65 2.23 9.65
C ASP A 84 -25.33 2.42 8.88
N TYR A 85 -25.21 3.54 8.18
CA TYR A 85 -24.03 3.88 7.37
C TYR A 85 -23.21 5.00 8.00
N GLU A 86 -23.43 5.30 9.26
CA GLU A 86 -22.75 6.35 9.97
C GLU A 86 -21.22 6.21 9.90
N SER A 87 -20.51 7.32 9.85
CA SER A 87 -19.06 7.46 9.66
C SER A 87 -18.50 7.02 8.29
N VAL A 88 -19.31 6.49 7.35
CA VAL A 88 -18.87 6.27 5.97
C VAL A 88 -19.43 7.36 5.08
N PRO A 89 -18.59 8.10 4.32
CA PRO A 89 -19.04 9.24 3.49
C PRO A 89 -19.69 8.77 2.17
N ILE A 90 -20.78 8.01 2.26
CA ILE A 90 -21.43 7.38 1.11
C ILE A 90 -22.22 8.37 0.24
N THR A 91 -22.31 8.07 -1.06
CA THR A 91 -23.21 8.74 -2.01
C THR A 91 -24.66 8.26 -1.84
N LEU A 92 -25.61 8.96 -2.48
CA LEU A 92 -27.00 8.49 -2.53
C LEU A 92 -27.13 7.16 -3.27
N GLU A 93 -26.28 6.90 -4.26
CA GLU A 93 -26.24 5.62 -4.98
C GLU A 93 -25.78 4.49 -4.06
N ALA A 94 -24.71 4.69 -3.32
CA ALA A 94 -24.24 3.72 -2.33
C ALA A 94 -25.31 3.42 -1.27
N LYS A 95 -26.05 4.47 -0.84
CA LYS A 95 -27.15 4.29 0.09
C LYS A 95 -28.25 3.39 -0.49
N ARG A 96 -28.62 3.54 -1.76
CA ARG A 96 -29.61 2.67 -2.43
C ARG A 96 -29.15 1.22 -2.47
N VAL A 97 -27.85 0.98 -2.77
CA VAL A 97 -27.26 -0.36 -2.77
C VAL A 97 -27.29 -0.98 -1.37
N GLY A 98 -26.88 -0.23 -0.36
CA GLY A 98 -26.91 -0.71 1.03
C GLY A 98 -28.33 -0.96 1.55
N ASP A 99 -29.30 -0.11 1.20
CA ASP A 99 -30.72 -0.30 1.56
C ASP A 99 -31.32 -1.56 0.90
N ALA A 100 -30.78 -1.96 -0.25
CA ALA A 100 -31.19 -3.18 -0.99
C ALA A 100 -30.37 -4.43 -0.55
N TRP A 101 -29.42 -4.29 0.37
CA TRP A 101 -28.61 -5.40 0.84
C TRP A 101 -29.45 -6.54 1.44
N ASP A 102 -29.16 -7.75 1.01
CA ASP A 102 -29.81 -8.97 1.44
C ASP A 102 -28.76 -10.09 1.62
N PRO A 103 -28.37 -10.40 2.86
CA PRO A 103 -27.35 -11.41 3.12
C PRO A 103 -27.75 -12.80 2.64
N ALA A 104 -29.05 -13.14 2.67
CA ALA A 104 -29.50 -14.46 2.20
C ALA A 104 -29.35 -14.59 0.67
N ARG A 105 -29.51 -13.49 -0.06
CA ARG A 105 -29.24 -13.46 -1.50
C ARG A 105 -27.76 -13.61 -1.79
N ASP A 106 -26.89 -12.93 -1.04
CA ASP A 106 -25.44 -13.04 -1.21
C ASP A 106 -24.97 -14.48 -0.90
N GLU A 107 -25.49 -15.12 0.15
CA GLU A 107 -25.19 -16.51 0.46
C GLU A 107 -25.67 -17.48 -0.63
N ALA A 108 -26.90 -17.32 -1.11
CA ALA A 108 -27.44 -18.16 -2.18
C ALA A 108 -26.66 -18.01 -3.51
N ALA A 109 -26.06 -16.85 -3.74
CA ALA A 109 -25.22 -16.57 -4.90
C ALA A 109 -23.74 -16.99 -4.71
N GLY A 110 -23.32 -17.51 -3.55
CA GLY A 110 -21.93 -17.79 -3.24
C GLY A 110 -21.08 -16.52 -3.02
N GLU A 111 -21.74 -15.39 -2.70
CA GLU A 111 -21.12 -14.06 -2.58
C GLU A 111 -20.86 -13.65 -1.11
N GLN A 112 -20.87 -14.59 -0.17
CA GLN A 112 -20.73 -14.33 1.26
C GLN A 112 -19.40 -13.67 1.64
N CYS A 113 -18.39 -13.71 0.77
CA CYS A 113 -17.10 -13.07 0.99
C CYS A 113 -17.04 -11.59 0.54
N ARG A 114 -18.12 -10.97 0.10
CA ARG A 114 -18.13 -9.57 -0.40
C ARG A 114 -17.62 -8.55 0.62
N ALA A 115 -17.81 -8.80 1.91
CA ALA A 115 -17.32 -7.94 2.99
C ALA A 115 -15.96 -8.37 3.56
N TYR A 116 -15.29 -9.33 2.91
CA TYR A 116 -13.96 -9.82 3.27
C TYR A 116 -12.90 -9.47 2.23
N GLY A 117 -13.22 -8.60 1.28
CA GLY A 117 -12.27 -8.08 0.31
C GLY A 117 -11.23 -7.16 0.94
N ALA A 118 -10.16 -6.85 0.19
CA ALA A 118 -9.04 -6.03 0.68
C ALA A 118 -9.48 -4.72 1.33
N ALA A 119 -10.51 -4.06 0.77
CA ALA A 119 -11.01 -2.77 1.28
C ALA A 119 -11.76 -2.88 2.63
N ALA A 120 -12.03 -4.10 3.13
CA ALA A 120 -12.83 -4.32 4.34
C ALA A 120 -12.19 -5.28 5.35
N ILE A 121 -11.42 -6.28 4.89
CA ILE A 121 -10.98 -7.40 5.72
C ILE A 121 -10.22 -6.96 6.98
N MET A 122 -9.42 -5.89 6.90
CA MET A 122 -8.67 -5.41 8.06
C MET A 122 -9.57 -4.81 9.15
N ALA A 123 -10.81 -4.41 8.81
CA ALA A 123 -11.80 -3.93 9.76
C ALA A 123 -12.60 -5.07 10.43
N VAL A 124 -12.61 -6.26 9.84
CA VAL A 124 -13.18 -7.46 10.47
C VAL A 124 -12.28 -7.88 11.63
N PRO A 125 -12.82 -8.17 12.83
CA PRO A 125 -12.02 -8.74 13.92
C PRO A 125 -11.39 -10.05 13.46
N THR A 126 -10.08 -10.07 13.33
CA THR A 126 -9.33 -11.19 12.72
C THR A 126 -7.93 -11.30 13.32
N ARG A 127 -7.27 -12.43 13.13
CA ARG A 127 -5.82 -12.58 13.21
C ARG A 127 -5.21 -12.48 11.84
N LEU A 128 -3.98 -11.98 11.80
CA LEU A 128 -3.16 -11.98 10.61
C LEU A 128 -1.99 -12.94 10.82
N HIS A 129 -1.64 -13.67 9.77
CA HIS A 129 -0.38 -14.39 9.66
C HIS A 129 0.38 -13.81 8.47
N ILE A 130 1.48 -13.11 8.76
CA ILE A 130 2.28 -12.41 7.75
C ILE A 130 3.59 -13.15 7.55
N THR A 131 3.87 -13.51 6.29
CA THR A 131 5.08 -14.25 5.92
C THR A 131 5.63 -13.74 4.59
N TRP A 132 6.94 -13.87 4.39
CA TRP A 132 7.53 -13.71 3.08
C TRP A 132 7.32 -14.99 2.26
N GLN A 133 6.66 -14.88 1.11
CA GLN A 133 6.52 -15.96 0.14
C GLN A 133 7.83 -16.14 -0.65
N ASP A 134 8.47 -15.03 -1.00
CA ASP A 134 9.78 -14.93 -1.63
C ASP A 134 10.45 -13.60 -1.23
N ASP A 135 11.56 -13.23 -1.87
CA ASP A 135 12.32 -12.02 -1.55
C ASP A 135 11.64 -10.70 -1.96
N SER A 136 10.54 -10.77 -2.73
CA SER A 136 9.80 -9.62 -3.27
C SER A 136 8.29 -9.66 -3.00
N THR A 137 7.81 -10.69 -2.32
CA THR A 137 6.38 -10.93 -2.14
C THR A 137 6.06 -11.21 -0.68
N LEU A 138 5.29 -10.32 -0.06
CA LEU A 138 4.78 -10.49 1.30
C LEU A 138 3.35 -11.05 1.23
N LYS A 139 3.09 -12.13 1.96
CA LYS A 139 1.78 -12.77 2.07
C LYS A 139 1.14 -12.41 3.40
N VAL A 140 -0.13 -12.01 3.37
CA VAL A 140 -0.95 -11.70 4.53
C VAL A 140 -2.19 -12.60 4.51
N GLU A 141 -2.25 -13.53 5.44
CA GLU A 141 -3.38 -14.43 5.63
C GLU A 141 -4.25 -13.94 6.79
N THR A 142 -5.56 -14.11 6.70
CA THR A 142 -6.51 -13.83 7.79
C THR A 142 -7.23 -15.10 8.21
N ASP A 143 -7.46 -15.30 9.50
CA ASP A 143 -8.27 -16.42 10.00
C ASP A 143 -9.75 -16.17 9.75
N ALA A 144 -10.28 -14.98 10.00
CA ALA A 144 -11.65 -14.65 9.64
C ALA A 144 -11.81 -14.59 8.11
N GLY A 145 -12.74 -15.36 7.59
CA GLY A 145 -13.02 -15.47 6.16
C GLY A 145 -11.97 -16.26 5.37
N THR A 146 -10.90 -16.74 6.02
CA THR A 146 -9.81 -17.51 5.38
C THR A 146 -9.31 -16.85 4.09
N GLN A 147 -8.94 -15.55 4.18
CA GLN A 147 -8.49 -14.79 3.03
C GLN A 147 -6.97 -14.72 2.96
N THR A 148 -6.46 -14.58 1.75
CA THR A 148 -5.03 -14.37 1.49
C THR A 148 -4.84 -13.16 0.59
N ARG A 149 -4.03 -12.20 1.04
CA ARG A 149 -3.57 -11.05 0.26
C ARG A 149 -2.10 -11.23 -0.07
N VAL A 150 -1.73 -10.88 -1.30
CA VAL A 150 -0.35 -10.94 -1.78
C VAL A 150 0.10 -9.53 -2.13
N LEU A 151 1.18 -9.08 -1.50
CA LEU A 151 1.72 -7.73 -1.64
C LEU A 151 3.03 -7.81 -2.45
N HIS A 152 3.02 -7.29 -3.67
CA HIS A 152 4.15 -7.39 -4.61
C HIS A 152 5.02 -6.14 -4.55
N PHE A 153 6.29 -6.33 -4.29
CA PHE A 153 7.29 -5.26 -4.34
C PHE A 153 7.91 -5.13 -5.73
N GLY A 154 8.53 -3.98 -6.00
CA GLY A 154 9.29 -3.74 -7.23
C GLY A 154 8.49 -3.11 -8.37
N GLY A 155 7.25 -2.69 -8.12
CA GLY A 155 6.44 -1.93 -9.09
C GLY A 155 5.99 -2.74 -10.32
N VAL A 156 6.35 -4.02 -10.40
CA VAL A 156 5.84 -4.91 -11.45
C VAL A 156 4.40 -5.25 -11.09
N LYS A 157 3.46 -4.65 -11.83
CA LYS A 157 2.07 -5.10 -11.72
C LYS A 157 2.03 -6.57 -12.13
N PRO A 158 1.41 -7.45 -11.31
CA PRO A 158 1.04 -8.78 -11.80
C PRO A 158 0.30 -8.62 -13.13
N GLN A 159 0.46 -9.58 -14.03
CA GLN A 159 -0.31 -9.56 -15.26
C GLN A 159 -1.79 -9.47 -14.86
N ALA A 160 -2.51 -8.47 -15.39
CA ALA A 160 -3.90 -8.23 -15.02
C ALA A 160 -4.71 -9.50 -15.24
N GLY A 161 -5.13 -10.09 -14.14
CA GLY A 161 -6.05 -11.22 -14.12
C GLY A 161 -7.50 -10.73 -13.94
N ASP A 162 -8.40 -11.66 -13.74
CA ASP A 162 -9.77 -11.35 -13.35
C ASP A 162 -9.79 -10.60 -12.01
N ALA A 163 -10.70 -9.64 -11.88
CA ALA A 163 -10.88 -8.90 -10.64
C ALA A 163 -11.25 -9.85 -9.50
N THR A 164 -10.54 -9.72 -8.37
CA THR A 164 -10.79 -10.51 -7.16
C THR A 164 -11.17 -9.60 -5.99
N TRP A 165 -11.73 -10.13 -4.92
CA TRP A 165 -12.01 -9.33 -3.73
C TRP A 165 -10.72 -8.82 -3.06
N GLN A 166 -9.59 -9.53 -3.21
CA GLN A 166 -8.31 -9.10 -2.68
C GLN A 166 -7.55 -8.16 -3.64
N GLY A 167 -7.97 -8.08 -4.90
CA GLY A 167 -7.38 -7.23 -5.91
C GLY A 167 -5.90 -7.54 -6.16
N GLU A 168 -5.20 -6.55 -6.70
CA GLU A 168 -3.77 -6.58 -6.96
C GLU A 168 -3.09 -5.50 -6.12
N SER A 169 -2.18 -5.90 -5.24
CA SER A 169 -1.50 -4.99 -4.31
C SER A 169 -0.04 -4.80 -4.70
N ILE A 170 0.35 -3.55 -4.94
CA ILE A 170 1.74 -3.14 -5.09
C ILE A 170 2.22 -2.58 -3.77
N ALA A 171 3.40 -3.01 -3.35
CA ALA A 171 4.02 -2.67 -2.08
C ALA A 171 5.32 -1.90 -2.28
N GLU A 172 5.57 -0.94 -1.40
CA GLU A 172 6.85 -0.22 -1.34
C GLU A 172 7.19 0.14 0.11
N TRP A 173 8.47 0.07 0.45
CA TRP A 173 8.96 0.58 1.72
C TRP A 173 9.07 2.09 1.66
N GLN A 174 8.52 2.78 2.68
CA GLN A 174 8.61 4.22 2.81
C GLN A 174 9.41 4.61 4.04
N GLY A 175 10.26 5.64 3.90
CA GLY A 175 11.11 6.08 4.98
C GLY A 175 12.23 5.09 5.27
N GLY A 176 12.66 5.08 6.53
CA GLY A 176 13.81 4.31 6.98
C GLY A 176 15.09 5.12 6.90
N ARG A 177 15.71 5.40 8.06
CA ARG A 177 17.02 6.05 8.12
C ARG A 177 18.08 5.01 7.76
N ARG A 178 18.68 5.14 6.60
CA ARG A 178 19.88 4.39 6.24
C ARG A 178 21.08 5.04 6.94
N GLY A 179 21.55 4.43 8.04
CA GLY A 179 22.87 4.74 8.61
C GLY A 179 23.96 4.03 7.80
N ARG A 180 25.15 4.65 7.68
CA ARG A 180 26.32 3.97 7.08
C ARG A 180 26.58 2.66 7.81
N GLY A 181 26.38 1.51 7.14
CA GLY A 181 26.66 0.19 7.69
C GLY A 181 25.67 -0.32 8.74
N ARG A 182 24.51 0.29 8.91
CA ARG A 182 23.44 -0.19 9.78
C ARG A 182 22.18 -0.52 8.97
N ALA A 183 21.43 -1.53 9.42
CA ALA A 183 20.09 -1.79 8.90
C ALA A 183 19.20 -0.55 9.00
N PRO A 184 18.30 -0.32 8.04
CA PRO A 184 17.35 0.77 8.13
C PRO A 184 16.54 0.67 9.43
N THR A 185 16.32 1.79 10.10
CA THR A 185 15.50 1.84 11.32
C THR A 185 14.33 2.79 11.11
N GLY A 186 13.14 2.34 11.47
CA GLY A 186 11.90 3.07 11.24
C GLY A 186 11.49 3.05 9.76
N GLY A 187 10.28 3.42 9.49
CA GLY A 187 9.66 3.40 8.17
C GLY A 187 8.34 2.67 8.21
N SER A 188 7.62 2.71 7.10
CA SER A 188 6.33 2.05 6.92
C SER A 188 6.29 1.25 5.63
N LEU A 189 5.39 0.27 5.58
CA LEU A 189 4.99 -0.36 4.33
C LEU A 189 3.82 0.43 3.77
N LYS A 190 3.94 0.91 2.53
CA LYS A 190 2.81 1.43 1.76
C LYS A 190 2.35 0.37 0.77
N THR A 191 1.03 0.17 0.69
CA THR A 191 0.42 -0.67 -0.35
C THR A 191 -0.64 0.12 -1.11
N VAL A 192 -0.75 -0.15 -2.40
CA VAL A 192 -1.84 0.34 -3.25
C VAL A 192 -2.48 -0.86 -3.93
N THR A 193 -3.77 -1.05 -3.67
CA THR A 193 -4.56 -2.17 -4.20
C THR A 193 -5.59 -1.67 -5.19
N THR A 194 -5.60 -2.27 -6.36
CA THR A 194 -6.53 -2.01 -7.47
C THR A 194 -7.08 -3.33 -8.00
N ASN A 195 -7.82 -3.30 -9.10
CA ASN A 195 -8.44 -4.49 -9.73
C ASN A 195 -9.32 -5.27 -8.73
N LEU A 196 -10.08 -4.53 -7.93
CA LEU A 196 -10.97 -5.08 -6.93
C LEU A 196 -12.28 -5.55 -7.57
N ARG A 197 -12.74 -6.75 -7.24
CA ARG A 197 -14.12 -7.16 -7.48
C ARG A 197 -15.05 -6.34 -6.59
N PRO A 198 -16.19 -5.81 -7.08
CA PRO A 198 -17.13 -5.07 -6.25
C PRO A 198 -17.55 -5.81 -4.99
N GLY A 199 -17.50 -5.13 -3.86
CA GLY A 199 -17.77 -5.74 -2.57
C GLY A 199 -18.38 -4.74 -1.57
N TYR A 200 -18.21 -5.01 -0.28
CA TYR A 200 -18.71 -4.16 0.80
C TYR A 200 -17.59 -3.69 1.71
N LEU A 201 -17.63 -2.42 2.11
CA LEU A 201 -16.75 -1.84 3.14
C LEU A 201 -17.15 -2.26 4.55
N ARG A 202 -18.42 -2.67 4.71
CA ARG A 202 -18.98 -3.16 5.97
C ARG A 202 -19.95 -4.30 5.71
N LYS A 203 -20.11 -5.16 6.68
CA LYS A 203 -20.98 -6.36 6.62
C LYS A 203 -22.49 -6.05 6.53
N ASN A 204 -22.88 -4.80 6.42
CA ASN A 204 -24.26 -4.36 6.19
C ASN A 204 -24.52 -3.80 4.79
N GLY A 205 -23.69 -4.19 3.81
CA GLY A 205 -23.93 -3.89 2.41
C GLY A 205 -23.45 -2.51 1.95
N VAL A 206 -22.64 -1.77 2.73
CA VAL A 206 -22.02 -0.52 2.27
C VAL A 206 -21.06 -0.83 1.12
N PRO A 207 -21.37 -0.44 -0.14
CA PRO A 207 -20.63 -0.93 -1.29
C PRO A 207 -19.32 -0.19 -1.53
N TYR A 208 -18.41 -0.87 -2.24
CA TYR A 208 -17.36 -0.27 -3.07
C TYR A 208 -17.43 -0.87 -4.48
N SER A 209 -16.98 -0.09 -5.47
CA SER A 209 -17.03 -0.48 -6.88
C SER A 209 -15.73 -1.12 -7.35
N GLU A 210 -15.75 -1.59 -8.60
CA GLU A 210 -14.58 -2.09 -9.33
C GLU A 210 -13.49 -1.03 -9.55
N ASN A 211 -13.84 0.25 -9.43
CA ASN A 211 -12.92 1.38 -9.58
C ASN A 211 -12.33 1.84 -8.23
N ALA A 212 -12.67 1.17 -7.15
CA ALA A 212 -12.12 1.51 -5.84
C ALA A 212 -10.60 1.32 -5.82
N VAL A 213 -9.92 2.27 -5.19
CA VAL A 213 -8.48 2.22 -4.91
C VAL A 213 -8.30 2.21 -3.40
N LEU A 214 -7.60 1.20 -2.89
CA LEU A 214 -7.22 1.11 -1.49
C LEU A 214 -5.75 1.45 -1.34
N THR A 215 -5.45 2.47 -0.56
CA THR A 215 -4.09 2.80 -0.13
C THR A 215 -3.94 2.52 1.36
N GLU A 216 -2.90 1.80 1.75
CA GLU A 216 -2.64 1.48 3.14
C GLU A 216 -1.20 1.82 3.52
N TYR A 217 -1.04 2.30 4.77
CA TYR A 217 0.26 2.48 5.42
C TYR A 217 0.29 1.60 6.67
N TRP A 218 1.33 0.78 6.79
CA TRP A 218 1.54 -0.18 7.85
C TRP A 218 2.72 0.26 8.70
N ASP A 219 2.46 0.73 9.90
CA ASP A 219 3.44 1.28 10.82
C ASP A 219 3.65 0.33 11.99
N LEU A 220 4.91 -0.03 12.26
CA LEU A 220 5.29 -0.88 13.39
C LEU A 220 5.74 -0.02 14.57
N GLY A 221 5.06 -0.15 15.70
CA GLY A 221 5.44 0.42 16.97
C GLY A 221 5.85 -0.63 17.99
N THR A 222 6.75 -0.27 18.88
CA THR A 222 7.11 -1.11 20.04
C THR A 222 6.95 -0.31 21.32
N GLU A 223 6.12 -0.80 22.22
CA GLU A 223 5.87 -0.21 23.53
C GLU A 223 7.04 -0.45 24.49
N ARG A 224 7.05 0.29 25.61
CA ARG A 224 8.11 0.16 26.63
C ARG A 224 8.16 -1.22 27.30
N ASN A 225 7.04 -1.92 27.34
CA ASN A 225 6.92 -3.28 27.87
C ASN A 225 7.34 -4.37 26.87
N GLY A 226 7.76 -3.98 25.65
CA GLY A 226 8.15 -4.88 24.57
C GLY A 226 7.01 -5.32 23.67
N ASP A 227 5.77 -4.95 23.96
CA ASP A 227 4.62 -5.23 23.08
C ASP A 227 4.82 -4.57 21.71
N GLN A 228 4.59 -5.31 20.65
CA GLN A 228 4.64 -4.80 19.29
C GLN A 228 3.22 -4.60 18.73
N TRP A 229 3.04 -3.49 18.04
CA TRP A 229 1.79 -3.09 17.43
C TRP A 229 1.98 -2.71 15.98
N VAL A 230 1.10 -3.18 15.12
CA VAL A 230 0.96 -2.68 13.75
C VAL A 230 -0.29 -1.81 13.69
N THR A 231 -0.11 -0.56 13.25
CA THR A 231 -1.21 0.32 12.88
C THR A 231 -1.32 0.35 11.36
N ILE A 232 -2.49 0.01 10.83
CA ILE A 232 -2.78 0.04 9.39
C ILE A 232 -3.72 1.23 9.15
N THR A 233 -3.18 2.29 8.57
CA THR A 233 -3.99 3.43 8.12
C THR A 233 -4.42 3.17 6.68
N SER A 234 -5.72 2.97 6.48
CA SER A 234 -6.32 2.65 5.19
C SER A 234 -7.10 3.82 4.65
N THR A 235 -6.98 4.09 3.36
CA THR A 235 -7.78 5.06 2.61
C THR A 235 -8.41 4.36 1.43
N VAL A 236 -9.74 4.37 1.36
CA VAL A 236 -10.50 3.89 0.20
C VAL A 236 -11.03 5.09 -0.57
N GLU A 237 -10.69 5.17 -1.84
CA GLU A 237 -11.20 6.14 -2.79
C GLU A 237 -12.08 5.42 -3.82
N ASP A 238 -13.32 5.90 -3.98
CA ASP A 238 -14.29 5.35 -4.93
C ASP A 238 -15.26 6.44 -5.36
N ALA A 239 -15.05 7.03 -6.51
CA ALA A 239 -15.87 8.13 -7.03
C ALA A 239 -17.35 7.76 -7.25
N LYS A 240 -17.69 6.47 -7.36
CA LYS A 240 -19.06 5.97 -7.53
C LYS A 240 -19.83 5.97 -6.21
N TYR A 241 -19.21 5.47 -5.15
CA TYR A 241 -19.92 5.18 -3.91
C TYR A 241 -19.51 6.06 -2.72
N LEU A 242 -18.35 6.74 -2.80
CA LEU A 242 -17.86 7.61 -1.74
C LEU A 242 -17.80 9.07 -2.21
N ARG A 243 -18.29 9.99 -1.36
CA ARG A 243 -18.21 11.44 -1.60
C ARG A 243 -16.85 12.03 -1.25
N LEU A 244 -16.14 11.38 -0.33
CA LEU A 244 -14.81 11.70 0.15
C LEU A 244 -14.05 10.40 0.38
N PRO A 245 -12.70 10.40 0.39
CA PRO A 245 -11.92 9.24 0.81
C PRO A 245 -12.38 8.73 2.18
N TYR A 246 -12.59 7.43 2.30
CA TYR A 246 -12.92 6.80 3.57
C TYR A 246 -11.64 6.34 4.24
N VAL A 247 -11.30 6.99 5.35
CA VAL A 247 -10.04 6.74 6.08
C VAL A 247 -10.34 6.02 7.39
N THR A 248 -9.59 4.95 7.66
CA THR A 248 -9.64 4.21 8.92
C THR A 248 -8.23 3.93 9.42
N ALA A 249 -8.04 3.79 10.74
CA ALA A 249 -6.81 3.30 11.32
C ALA A 249 -7.12 2.07 12.18
N LEU A 250 -6.47 0.96 11.90
CA LEU A 250 -6.76 -0.35 12.46
C LEU A 250 -5.52 -0.86 13.20
N HIS A 251 -5.72 -1.44 14.37
CA HIS A 251 -4.65 -1.79 15.28
C HIS A 251 -4.57 -3.31 15.46
N PHE A 252 -3.35 -3.83 15.36
CA PHE A 252 -3.06 -5.24 15.59
C PHE A 252 -1.91 -5.37 16.59
N LYS A 253 -2.09 -6.22 17.60
CA LYS A 253 -1.05 -6.56 18.56
C LYS A 253 -0.39 -7.86 18.16
N LYS A 254 0.93 -7.93 18.25
CA LYS A 254 1.69 -9.15 17.97
C LYS A 254 1.37 -10.24 18.99
N GLU A 255 1.17 -11.45 18.50
CA GLU A 255 1.08 -12.67 19.31
C GLU A 255 2.41 -13.42 19.24
N SER A 256 2.72 -14.21 20.29
CA SER A 256 3.97 -14.97 20.35
C SER A 256 4.06 -16.08 19.31
N ASP A 257 2.92 -16.65 18.96
CA ASP A 257 2.81 -17.79 18.07
C ASP A 257 1.39 -17.89 17.45
N GLY A 258 1.15 -18.94 16.67
CA GLY A 258 -0.13 -19.23 16.03
C GLY A 258 -1.12 -20.08 16.83
N ALA A 259 -0.92 -20.27 18.14
CA ALA A 259 -1.77 -21.19 18.93
C ALA A 259 -3.25 -20.82 18.94
N LYS A 260 -3.56 -19.53 18.70
CA LYS A 260 -4.94 -19.03 18.64
C LYS A 260 -5.46 -18.82 17.22
N TRP A 261 -4.71 -19.27 16.21
CA TRP A 261 -5.14 -19.20 14.82
C TRP A 261 -6.37 -20.09 14.63
N ASP A 262 -7.50 -19.49 14.21
CA ASP A 262 -8.80 -20.18 14.09
C ASP A 262 -9.48 -19.80 12.78
N PRO A 263 -9.15 -20.48 11.67
CA PRO A 263 -9.73 -20.19 10.36
C PRO A 263 -11.24 -20.42 10.34
N THR A 264 -11.98 -19.39 9.98
CA THR A 264 -13.43 -19.44 9.83
C THR A 264 -13.85 -19.06 8.41
N PRO A 265 -14.95 -19.61 7.88
CA PRO A 265 -15.43 -19.23 6.55
C PRO A 265 -15.98 -17.80 6.55
N CYS A 266 -16.12 -17.24 5.34
CA CYS A 266 -16.89 -16.01 5.16
C CYS A 266 -18.36 -16.23 5.51
N THR A 267 -18.98 -15.19 6.04
CA THR A 267 -20.42 -15.11 6.25
C THR A 267 -20.95 -13.80 5.68
N ALA A 268 -22.12 -13.85 5.04
CA ALA A 268 -22.72 -12.62 4.51
C ALA A 268 -23.24 -11.68 5.61
N ARG A 269 -23.30 -12.18 6.85
CA ARG A 269 -23.78 -11.42 8.01
C ARG A 269 -22.87 -11.56 9.24
#